data_2c1d9eef171cd07b35ebdb665566a6b8
#
_entry.id   2c1d9eef171cd07b35ebdb665566a6b8
#
_cell.length_a   1.000
_cell.length_b   1.000
_cell.length_c   1.000
_cell.angle_alpha   90.00
_cell.angle_beta   90.00
_cell.angle_gamma   90.00
#
_symmetry.space_group_name_H-M   'P 1'
#
loop_
_entity.id
_entity.type
_entity.pdbx_description
1 polymer ?
#
loop_
_entity_poly.entity_id
_entity_poly.type
_entity_poly.pdbx_seq_one_letter_code
_entity_poly.pdbx_strand_id
1 'polypeptide(L)'
;MSTDSFDFEKLYSAEGFHENGALLLSELTSYLQQAKESTTPALSYVEPDEMLRYWQSWGVESGHLSESEKIRKFCLDLLTYTNHLQNPKYVGHQVSAPLPITSLMMLIGGTSNNGSAVYEMGMAPTAMERIVTDLLCSKFGWDDHSRGFLTSGGTLANLTALLAARKFKASEDVWNQGMQKPLAILVSSQAHYCVDRAARIMGLGTDGIISIEVDENFCTKEGAIEAAYQSALAKGREVIAIVGIAPSTSTGNYDDLEALGKFANNKGLWFHIDAAHGGPAIFSKKYKHLLKGSERADSIIVDGHKMMLMPALSTAVLFKNKNHAYENFNQRAAYLLEDSVEEDWYNGAKKTFECTKTMMVLPWFLLLNLYGESLFETYIDRQYDLARAFAEAINHSEDFETAARVDSNIVCFRYRFNEEIDKQNQQLRNYLLKNSDYYLVQTRLNGSHYLRVSLMNPLTELDHLHQLLNEIRQVVKTQRHLSN
;
A
#
# COMPACT_ATOMS: atom_id res chain seq x y z
N MET A 1 -10.89 21.80 -40.41
CA MET A 1 -11.15 21.65 -38.94
C MET A 1 -12.36 22.50 -38.67
N SER A 2 -13.53 21.92 -38.42
CA SER A 2 -14.75 22.66 -38.09
C SER A 2 -14.49 23.27 -36.70
N THR A 3 -14.66 24.59 -36.60
CA THR A 3 -14.69 25.31 -35.32
C THR A 3 -16.05 25.08 -34.67
N ASP A 4 -16.37 23.83 -34.33
CA ASP A 4 -17.56 23.57 -33.53
C ASP A 4 -17.28 24.15 -32.14
N SER A 5 -17.92 25.28 -31.85
CA SER A 5 -17.87 25.86 -30.50
C SER A 5 -18.55 24.92 -29.53
N PHE A 6 -17.84 24.51 -28.50
CA PHE A 6 -18.41 23.70 -27.44
C PHE A 6 -19.56 24.44 -26.75
N ASP A 7 -20.69 23.76 -26.59
CA ASP A 7 -21.79 24.24 -25.74
C ASP A 7 -21.52 23.83 -24.29
N PHE A 8 -20.96 24.75 -23.49
CA PHE A 8 -20.65 24.50 -22.11
C PHE A 8 -21.88 24.27 -21.23
N GLU A 9 -23.05 24.85 -21.56
CA GLU A 9 -24.29 24.58 -20.81
C GLU A 9 -24.68 23.13 -20.93
N LYS A 10 -24.60 22.56 -22.14
CA LYS A 10 -24.83 21.14 -22.39
C LYS A 10 -23.78 20.24 -21.71
N LEU A 11 -22.50 20.59 -21.79
CA LEU A 11 -21.41 19.83 -21.17
C LEU A 11 -21.49 19.76 -19.63
N TYR A 12 -22.06 20.81 -19.01
CA TYR A 12 -22.26 20.88 -17.55
C TYR A 12 -23.69 20.52 -17.12
N SER A 13 -24.50 19.91 -18.00
CA SER A 13 -25.87 19.58 -17.63
C SER A 13 -25.98 18.47 -16.60
N ALA A 14 -26.84 18.68 -15.60
CA ALA A 14 -27.12 17.65 -14.59
C ALA A 14 -27.79 16.40 -15.19
N GLU A 15 -28.57 16.60 -16.28
CA GLU A 15 -29.22 15.52 -17.03
C GLU A 15 -28.18 14.64 -17.73
N GLY A 16 -27.22 15.23 -18.45
CA GLY A 16 -26.12 14.49 -19.10
C GLY A 16 -25.25 13.76 -18.09
N PHE A 17 -24.99 14.36 -16.92
CA PHE A 17 -24.32 13.66 -15.83
C PHE A 17 -25.11 12.44 -15.34
N HIS A 18 -26.42 12.58 -15.18
CA HIS A 18 -27.28 11.46 -14.76
C HIS A 18 -27.32 10.33 -15.81
N GLU A 19 -27.49 10.64 -17.09
CA GLU A 19 -27.54 9.65 -18.17
C GLU A 19 -26.23 8.88 -18.30
N ASN A 20 -25.10 9.58 -18.36
CA ASN A 20 -23.77 8.96 -18.42
C ASN A 20 -23.44 8.19 -17.14
N GLY A 21 -23.83 8.72 -15.99
CA GLY A 21 -23.68 8.05 -14.69
C GLY A 21 -24.45 6.74 -14.61
N ALA A 22 -25.72 6.73 -15.05
CA ALA A 22 -26.53 5.52 -15.08
C ALA A 22 -25.95 4.45 -16.02
N LEU A 23 -25.47 4.86 -17.19
CA LEU A 23 -24.76 3.98 -18.12
C LEU A 23 -23.53 3.34 -17.48
N LEU A 24 -22.64 4.14 -16.91
CA LEU A 24 -21.41 3.65 -16.28
C LEU A 24 -21.69 2.77 -15.07
N LEU A 25 -22.65 3.12 -14.22
CA LEU A 25 -23.04 2.30 -13.06
C LEU A 25 -23.60 0.94 -13.49
N SER A 26 -24.34 0.89 -14.60
CA SER A 26 -24.83 -0.38 -15.16
C SER A 26 -23.67 -1.29 -15.57
N GLU A 27 -22.68 -0.76 -16.33
CA GLU A 27 -21.52 -1.53 -16.77
C GLU A 27 -20.64 -1.97 -15.57
N LEU A 28 -20.42 -1.08 -14.61
CA LEU A 28 -19.66 -1.40 -13.39
C LEU A 28 -20.37 -2.46 -12.54
N THR A 29 -21.70 -2.45 -12.46
CA THR A 29 -22.48 -3.48 -11.77
C THR A 29 -22.30 -4.84 -12.43
N SER A 30 -22.39 -4.89 -13.76
CA SER A 30 -22.14 -6.11 -14.54
C SER A 30 -20.71 -6.62 -14.35
N TYR A 31 -19.71 -5.74 -14.38
CA TYR A 31 -18.32 -6.06 -14.12
C TYR A 31 -18.11 -6.67 -12.72
N LEU A 32 -18.68 -6.05 -11.67
CA LEU A 32 -18.56 -6.56 -10.30
C LEU A 32 -19.16 -7.96 -10.16
N GLN A 33 -20.30 -8.23 -10.82
CA GLN A 33 -20.92 -9.54 -10.80
C GLN A 33 -20.04 -10.58 -11.50
N GLN A 34 -19.55 -10.29 -12.70
CA GLN A 34 -18.68 -11.17 -13.49
C GLN A 34 -17.37 -11.48 -12.76
N ALA A 35 -16.73 -10.46 -12.17
CA ALA A 35 -15.51 -10.63 -11.42
C ALA A 35 -15.73 -11.53 -10.20
N LYS A 36 -16.80 -11.30 -9.42
CA LYS A 36 -17.16 -12.12 -8.25
C LYS A 36 -17.40 -13.58 -8.63
N GLU A 37 -18.03 -13.85 -9.76
CA GLU A 37 -18.33 -15.19 -10.27
C GLU A 37 -17.14 -15.86 -10.96
N SER A 38 -16.01 -15.15 -11.08
CA SER A 38 -14.80 -15.62 -11.79
C SER A 38 -15.07 -16.09 -13.23
N THR A 39 -16.00 -15.42 -13.92
CA THR A 39 -16.32 -15.73 -15.32
C THR A 39 -15.26 -15.21 -16.29
N THR A 40 -14.36 -14.35 -15.81
CA THR A 40 -13.19 -13.84 -16.52
C THR A 40 -11.92 -14.14 -15.70
N PRO A 41 -10.74 -14.24 -16.33
CA PRO A 41 -9.49 -14.39 -15.58
C PRO A 41 -9.23 -13.19 -14.68
N ALA A 42 -8.44 -13.36 -13.62
CA ALA A 42 -8.05 -12.27 -12.72
C ALA A 42 -7.18 -11.20 -13.42
N LEU A 43 -6.53 -11.55 -14.52
CA LEU A 43 -5.79 -10.66 -15.40
C LEU A 43 -5.83 -11.19 -16.84
N SER A 44 -6.24 -10.35 -17.77
CA SER A 44 -6.07 -10.57 -19.21
C SER A 44 -4.74 -9.95 -19.64
N TYR A 45 -3.66 -10.74 -19.57
CA TYR A 45 -2.32 -10.23 -19.87
C TYR A 45 -2.16 -9.94 -21.37
N VAL A 46 -1.67 -8.74 -21.67
CA VAL A 46 -1.30 -8.30 -23.03
C VAL A 46 0.11 -7.74 -22.98
N GLU A 47 0.91 -7.99 -24.03
CA GLU A 47 2.26 -7.47 -24.11
C GLU A 47 2.25 -5.91 -24.19
N PRO A 48 3.22 -5.22 -23.56
CA PRO A 48 3.18 -3.76 -23.41
C PRO A 48 3.05 -3.00 -24.73
N ASP A 49 3.77 -3.41 -25.78
CA ASP A 49 3.74 -2.76 -27.09
C ASP A 49 2.40 -2.98 -27.83
N GLU A 50 1.77 -4.11 -27.59
CA GLU A 50 0.43 -4.40 -28.13
C GLU A 50 -0.63 -3.53 -27.46
N MET A 51 -0.57 -3.42 -26.12
CA MET A 51 -1.46 -2.55 -25.34
C MET A 51 -1.28 -1.08 -25.75
N LEU A 52 -0.04 -0.63 -25.96
CA LEU A 52 0.22 0.73 -26.43
C LEU A 52 -0.41 0.97 -27.81
N ARG A 53 -0.25 0.07 -28.76
CA ARG A 53 -0.86 0.18 -30.10
C ARG A 53 -2.38 0.21 -30.01
N TYR A 54 -2.98 -0.62 -29.18
CA TYR A 54 -4.42 -0.65 -28.96
C TYR A 54 -4.96 0.74 -28.57
N TRP A 55 -4.38 1.36 -27.53
CA TRP A 55 -4.83 2.67 -27.08
C TRP A 55 -4.48 3.82 -28.05
N GLN A 56 -3.41 3.70 -28.82
CA GLN A 56 -3.09 4.67 -29.89
C GLN A 56 -4.11 4.68 -31.02
N SER A 57 -4.64 3.52 -31.41
CA SER A 57 -5.66 3.40 -32.45
C SER A 57 -7.07 3.71 -31.94
N TRP A 58 -7.29 3.67 -30.64
CA TRP A 58 -8.64 3.72 -30.02
C TRP A 58 -9.47 4.93 -30.46
N GLY A 59 -8.89 6.12 -30.53
CA GLY A 59 -9.59 7.36 -30.92
C GLY A 59 -10.06 7.34 -32.38
N VAL A 60 -9.28 6.73 -33.27
CA VAL A 60 -9.63 6.58 -34.69
C VAL A 60 -10.71 5.53 -34.85
N GLU A 61 -10.54 4.36 -34.26
CA GLU A 61 -11.48 3.24 -34.36
C GLU A 61 -12.86 3.57 -33.78
N SER A 62 -12.90 4.34 -32.70
CA SER A 62 -14.14 4.81 -32.06
C SER A 62 -14.72 6.07 -32.67
N GLY A 63 -14.08 6.66 -33.70
CA GLY A 63 -14.43 7.95 -34.25
C GLY A 63 -15.85 8.05 -34.86
N HIS A 64 -16.40 6.93 -35.29
CA HIS A 64 -17.76 6.84 -35.88
C HIS A 64 -18.89 6.64 -34.85
N LEU A 65 -18.54 6.36 -33.58
CA LEU A 65 -19.51 6.10 -32.52
C LEU A 65 -20.10 7.40 -31.96
N SER A 66 -21.34 7.34 -31.51
CA SER A 66 -21.96 8.41 -30.73
C SER A 66 -21.24 8.60 -29.38
N GLU A 67 -21.51 9.69 -28.68
CA GLU A 67 -20.88 10.01 -27.41
C GLU A 67 -21.12 8.91 -26.36
N SER A 68 -22.36 8.47 -26.17
CA SER A 68 -22.72 7.42 -25.23
C SER A 68 -22.10 6.06 -25.57
N GLU A 69 -22.06 5.71 -26.88
CA GLU A 69 -21.37 4.49 -27.33
C GLU A 69 -19.86 4.55 -27.07
N LYS A 70 -19.22 5.72 -27.24
CA LYS A 70 -17.80 5.91 -26.92
C LYS A 70 -17.55 5.77 -25.44
N ILE A 71 -18.36 6.38 -24.59
CA ILE A 71 -18.25 6.29 -23.13
C ILE A 71 -18.37 4.83 -22.69
N ARG A 72 -19.38 4.12 -23.23
CA ARG A 72 -19.57 2.70 -22.96
C ARG A 72 -18.38 1.86 -23.41
N LYS A 73 -17.92 2.05 -24.64
CA LYS A 73 -16.76 1.32 -25.20
C LYS A 73 -15.51 1.59 -24.37
N PHE A 74 -15.26 2.86 -24.00
CA PHE A 74 -14.12 3.21 -23.15
C PHE A 74 -14.16 2.46 -21.82
N CYS A 75 -15.32 2.43 -21.15
CA CYS A 75 -15.49 1.74 -19.88
C CYS A 75 -15.22 0.23 -20.03
N LEU A 76 -15.81 -0.41 -21.03
CA LEU A 76 -15.66 -1.86 -21.27
C LEU A 76 -14.22 -2.23 -21.63
N ASP A 77 -13.59 -1.47 -22.52
CA ASP A 77 -12.20 -1.71 -22.91
C ASP A 77 -11.23 -1.54 -21.73
N LEU A 78 -11.40 -0.49 -20.94
CA LEU A 78 -10.61 -0.28 -19.74
C LEU A 78 -10.77 -1.44 -18.75
N LEU A 79 -12.01 -1.86 -18.47
CA LEU A 79 -12.30 -2.96 -17.56
C LEU A 79 -11.74 -4.29 -18.07
N THR A 80 -11.74 -4.54 -19.37
CA THR A 80 -11.19 -5.76 -19.98
C THR A 80 -9.68 -5.90 -19.72
N TYR A 81 -8.94 -4.79 -19.75
CA TYR A 81 -7.47 -4.77 -19.63
C TYR A 81 -6.98 -4.32 -18.26
N THR A 82 -7.83 -4.32 -17.24
CA THR A 82 -7.44 -4.01 -15.87
C THR A 82 -7.23 -5.28 -15.02
N ASN A 83 -6.60 -5.14 -13.86
CA ASN A 83 -6.58 -6.21 -12.85
C ASN A 83 -7.96 -6.35 -12.21
N HIS A 84 -8.53 -7.54 -12.26
CA HIS A 84 -9.85 -7.81 -11.69
C HIS A 84 -9.74 -8.11 -10.20
N LEU A 85 -9.48 -7.08 -9.39
CA LEU A 85 -9.28 -7.20 -7.93
C LEU A 85 -10.48 -7.82 -7.20
N GLN A 86 -11.69 -7.69 -7.77
CA GLN A 86 -12.90 -8.29 -7.22
C GLN A 86 -13.03 -9.80 -7.51
N ASN A 87 -12.14 -10.34 -8.38
CA ASN A 87 -12.11 -11.77 -8.68
C ASN A 87 -11.39 -12.54 -7.56
N PRO A 88 -11.99 -13.59 -6.95
CA PRO A 88 -11.36 -14.41 -5.92
C PRO A 88 -10.03 -15.06 -6.32
N LYS A 89 -9.78 -15.23 -7.62
CA LYS A 89 -8.52 -15.76 -8.17
C LYS A 89 -7.40 -14.71 -8.28
N TYR A 90 -7.69 -13.43 -7.97
CA TYR A 90 -6.67 -12.42 -7.83
C TYR A 90 -5.96 -12.57 -6.48
N VAL A 91 -4.75 -13.12 -6.49
CA VAL A 91 -3.93 -13.36 -5.29
C VAL A 91 -2.53 -12.75 -5.43
N GLY A 92 -2.42 -11.70 -6.24
CA GLY A 92 -1.13 -11.11 -6.65
C GLY A 92 -0.57 -10.04 -5.71
N HIS A 93 -0.70 -8.78 -6.10
CA HIS A 93 -0.14 -7.64 -5.36
C HIS A 93 -0.95 -7.29 -4.11
N GLN A 94 -0.31 -6.55 -3.21
CA GLN A 94 -0.88 -6.00 -1.97
C GLN A 94 -1.81 -4.81 -2.26
N VAL A 95 -2.83 -5.02 -3.09
CA VAL A 95 -3.83 -4.03 -3.47
C VAL A 95 -5.19 -4.55 -3.05
N SER A 96 -5.95 -3.71 -2.35
CA SER A 96 -7.29 -4.05 -1.87
C SER A 96 -8.25 -4.36 -3.02
N ALA A 97 -9.14 -5.35 -2.82
CA ALA A 97 -10.42 -5.37 -3.49
C ALA A 97 -11.32 -4.37 -2.74
N PRO A 98 -11.52 -3.14 -3.23
CA PRO A 98 -12.22 -2.12 -2.45
C PRO A 98 -13.68 -2.50 -2.27
N LEU A 99 -14.26 -2.18 -1.11
CA LEU A 99 -15.69 -2.30 -0.94
C LEU A 99 -16.41 -1.39 -1.95
N PRO A 100 -17.38 -1.88 -2.74
CA PRO A 100 -18.01 -1.10 -3.81
C PRO A 100 -18.55 0.27 -3.36
N ILE A 101 -19.06 0.36 -2.12
CA ILE A 101 -19.52 1.64 -1.56
C ILE A 101 -18.42 2.70 -1.48
N THR A 102 -17.17 2.30 -1.30
CA THR A 102 -16.04 3.24 -1.22
C THR A 102 -15.73 3.88 -2.57
N SER A 103 -15.99 3.18 -3.68
CA SER A 103 -15.86 3.74 -5.03
C SER A 103 -16.90 4.84 -5.28
N LEU A 104 -18.12 4.71 -4.73
CA LEU A 104 -19.14 5.77 -4.79
C LEU A 104 -18.73 7.01 -3.98
N MET A 105 -17.95 6.84 -2.91
CA MET A 105 -17.39 7.99 -2.19
C MET A 105 -16.36 8.74 -3.04
N MET A 106 -15.58 8.02 -3.84
CA MET A 106 -14.65 8.66 -4.78
C MET A 106 -15.38 9.42 -5.90
N LEU A 107 -16.56 8.96 -6.31
CA LEU A 107 -17.42 9.70 -7.22
C LEU A 107 -17.87 11.05 -6.62
N ILE A 108 -18.30 11.06 -5.34
CA ILE A 108 -18.63 12.30 -4.62
C ILE A 108 -17.39 13.21 -4.58
N GLY A 109 -16.23 12.64 -4.24
CA GLY A 109 -14.96 13.37 -4.19
C GLY A 109 -14.60 14.01 -5.52
N GLY A 110 -14.73 13.26 -6.62
CA GLY A 110 -14.45 13.76 -7.97
C GLY A 110 -15.43 14.84 -8.42
N THR A 111 -16.72 14.66 -8.12
CA THR A 111 -17.77 15.61 -8.52
C THR A 111 -17.66 16.95 -7.76
N SER A 112 -17.42 16.91 -6.45
CA SER A 112 -17.28 18.14 -5.67
C SER A 112 -15.90 18.78 -5.77
N ASN A 113 -14.88 18.01 -6.13
CA ASN A 113 -13.48 18.42 -6.38
C ASN A 113 -12.89 19.38 -5.34
N ASN A 114 -13.23 19.18 -4.06
CA ASN A 114 -12.70 20.00 -2.98
C ASN A 114 -11.28 19.55 -2.59
N GLY A 115 -10.44 20.52 -2.24
CA GLY A 115 -9.09 20.27 -1.75
C GLY A 115 -9.03 20.21 -0.22
N SER A 116 -8.27 19.29 0.38
CA SER A 116 -8.13 19.17 1.83
C SER A 116 -6.84 19.78 2.38
N ALA A 117 -6.11 20.58 1.61
CA ALA A 117 -4.90 21.24 2.07
C ALA A 117 -5.17 22.57 2.78
N VAL A 118 -6.19 23.31 2.33
CA VAL A 118 -6.64 24.59 2.92
C VAL A 118 -8.06 24.39 3.43
N TYR A 119 -8.33 24.85 4.66
CA TYR A 119 -9.60 24.58 5.36
C TYR A 119 -10.83 25.06 4.59
N GLU A 120 -10.79 26.28 4.07
CA GLU A 120 -11.92 26.87 3.33
C GLU A 120 -12.30 26.07 2.07
N MET A 121 -11.35 25.36 1.48
CA MET A 121 -11.56 24.52 0.30
C MET A 121 -12.03 23.11 0.66
N GLY A 122 -11.93 22.70 1.93
CA GLY A 122 -12.24 21.33 2.33
C GLY A 122 -12.62 21.20 3.80
N MET A 123 -13.59 22.00 4.28
CA MET A 123 -14.01 22.04 5.69
C MET A 123 -14.39 20.65 6.23
N ALA A 124 -15.34 19.97 5.57
CA ALA A 124 -15.83 18.67 6.02
C ALA A 124 -14.75 17.58 5.97
N PRO A 125 -14.03 17.35 4.84
CA PRO A 125 -12.99 16.33 4.82
C PRO A 125 -11.83 16.62 5.79
N THR A 126 -11.51 17.87 6.10
CA THR A 126 -10.49 18.21 7.11
C THR A 126 -10.91 17.75 8.51
N ALA A 127 -12.17 17.98 8.90
CA ALA A 127 -12.68 17.52 10.18
C ALA A 127 -12.77 15.98 10.26
N MET A 128 -13.20 15.33 9.17
CA MET A 128 -13.23 13.87 9.06
C MET A 128 -11.81 13.26 9.17
N GLU A 129 -10.83 13.88 8.50
CA GLU A 129 -9.43 13.42 8.52
C GLU A 129 -8.88 13.48 9.96
N ARG A 130 -9.19 14.54 10.69
CA ARG A 130 -8.81 14.67 12.09
C ARG A 130 -9.42 13.54 12.94
N ILE A 131 -10.71 13.27 12.83
CA ILE A 131 -11.40 12.22 13.59
C ILE A 131 -10.80 10.84 13.30
N VAL A 132 -10.58 10.53 12.01
CA VAL A 132 -10.01 9.23 11.59
C VAL A 132 -8.59 9.06 12.10
N THR A 133 -7.75 10.06 11.97
CA THR A 133 -6.35 9.96 12.40
C THR A 133 -6.20 9.95 13.92
N ASP A 134 -7.03 10.67 14.66
CA ASP A 134 -7.04 10.61 16.13
C ASP A 134 -7.48 9.20 16.62
N LEU A 135 -8.48 8.58 15.95
CA LEU A 135 -8.85 7.19 16.23
C LEU A 135 -7.65 6.25 16.00
N LEU A 136 -6.95 6.37 14.86
CA LEU A 136 -5.79 5.53 14.58
C LEU A 136 -4.67 5.73 15.62
N CYS A 137 -4.37 6.97 15.98
CA CYS A 137 -3.39 7.27 17.04
C CYS A 137 -3.76 6.58 18.37
N SER A 138 -5.02 6.66 18.78
CA SER A 138 -5.50 6.00 20.01
C SER A 138 -5.38 4.47 19.95
N LYS A 139 -5.58 3.86 18.78
CA LYS A 139 -5.41 2.41 18.58
C LYS A 139 -3.97 1.96 18.78
N PHE A 140 -3.00 2.76 18.37
CA PHE A 140 -1.59 2.51 18.65
C PHE A 140 -1.15 2.86 20.08
N GLY A 141 -2.10 3.23 20.95
CA GLY A 141 -1.85 3.50 22.37
C GLY A 141 -1.28 4.90 22.65
N TRP A 142 -1.45 5.83 21.73
CA TRP A 142 -1.02 7.21 21.90
C TRP A 142 -2.16 8.10 22.45
N ASP A 143 -1.78 9.15 23.14
CA ASP A 143 -2.70 10.11 23.77
C ASP A 143 -3.07 11.28 22.83
N ASP A 144 -3.71 12.28 23.35
CA ASP A 144 -4.19 13.49 22.65
C ASP A 144 -3.06 14.45 22.21
N HIS A 145 -1.82 14.21 22.63
CA HIS A 145 -0.64 14.89 22.09
C HIS A 145 -0.21 14.36 20.73
N SER A 146 -0.77 13.23 20.29
CA SER A 146 -0.51 12.67 18.96
C SER A 146 -1.34 13.34 17.87
N ARG A 147 -0.87 13.26 16.62
CA ARG A 147 -1.57 13.78 15.42
C ARG A 147 -1.22 12.97 14.19
N GLY A 148 -2.17 12.93 13.28
CA GLY A 148 -1.95 12.36 11.96
C GLY A 148 -2.61 13.21 10.87
N PHE A 149 -2.33 12.82 9.64
CA PHE A 149 -3.00 13.30 8.43
C PHE A 149 -2.87 12.26 7.32
N LEU A 150 -3.65 12.40 6.26
CA LEU A 150 -3.60 11.53 5.10
C LEU A 150 -2.69 12.11 4.02
N THR A 151 -2.05 11.23 3.25
CA THR A 151 -1.22 11.57 2.09
C THR A 151 -1.37 10.53 0.97
N SER A 152 -0.90 10.87 -0.24
CA SER A 152 -1.08 10.09 -1.45
C SER A 152 -0.11 8.91 -1.56
N GLY A 153 -0.25 7.95 -0.64
CA GLY A 153 0.43 6.66 -0.68
C GLY A 153 1.63 6.53 0.27
N GLY A 154 1.95 5.26 0.60
CA GLY A 154 2.97 4.89 1.57
C GLY A 154 4.37 5.44 1.27
N THR A 155 4.74 5.63 0.01
CA THR A 155 6.03 6.22 -0.36
C THR A 155 6.18 7.65 0.17
N LEU A 156 5.16 8.48 -0.02
CA LEU A 156 5.17 9.86 0.48
C LEU A 156 5.02 9.90 2.00
N ALA A 157 4.23 9.01 2.57
CA ALA A 157 4.08 8.89 4.03
C ALA A 157 5.42 8.53 4.71
N ASN A 158 6.15 7.54 4.19
CA ASN A 158 7.48 7.17 4.68
C ASN A 158 8.48 8.34 4.53
N LEU A 159 8.50 9.01 3.37
CA LEU A 159 9.35 10.19 3.17
C LEU A 159 9.03 11.28 4.20
N THR A 160 7.76 11.57 4.43
CA THR A 160 7.30 12.58 5.39
C THR A 160 7.76 12.25 6.81
N ALA A 161 7.59 11.00 7.25
CA ALA A 161 8.03 10.55 8.57
C ALA A 161 9.56 10.63 8.74
N LEU A 162 10.32 10.24 7.71
CA LEU A 162 11.78 10.28 7.74
C LEU A 162 12.34 11.71 7.61
N LEU A 163 11.65 12.63 6.93
CA LEU A 163 11.98 14.05 6.95
C LEU A 163 11.79 14.64 8.35
N ALA A 164 10.74 14.26 9.09
CA ALA A 164 10.58 14.63 10.48
C ALA A 164 11.73 14.05 11.33
N ALA A 165 12.07 12.77 11.17
CA ALA A 165 13.21 12.16 11.85
C ALA A 165 14.50 12.96 11.61
N ARG A 166 14.79 13.34 10.37
CA ARG A 166 15.96 14.17 10.02
C ARG A 166 15.92 15.53 10.71
N LYS A 167 14.77 16.19 10.70
CA LYS A 167 14.61 17.53 11.30
C LYS A 167 14.81 17.52 12.81
N PHE A 168 14.26 16.52 13.51
CA PHE A 168 14.24 16.51 14.97
C PHE A 168 15.37 15.71 15.64
N LYS A 169 16.13 14.90 14.86
CA LYS A 169 17.20 14.06 15.40
C LYS A 169 18.59 14.40 14.89
N ALA A 170 18.74 15.05 13.74
CA ALA A 170 20.04 15.54 13.31
C ALA A 170 20.57 16.60 14.28
N SER A 171 21.87 16.51 14.60
CA SER A 171 22.55 17.45 15.51
C SER A 171 22.66 18.86 14.92
N GLU A 172 22.37 19.04 13.63
CA GLU A 172 22.46 20.29 12.89
C GLU A 172 21.12 20.64 12.26
N ASP A 173 20.89 21.92 11.99
CA ASP A 173 19.70 22.41 11.27
C ASP A 173 19.80 22.11 9.78
N VAL A 174 19.60 20.84 9.44
CA VAL A 174 19.67 20.35 8.04
C VAL A 174 18.62 21.03 7.16
N TRP A 175 17.49 21.45 7.72
CA TRP A 175 16.42 22.09 6.95
C TRP A 175 16.83 23.44 6.36
N ASN A 176 17.50 24.29 7.15
CA ASN A 176 17.88 25.62 6.73
C ASN A 176 19.32 25.71 6.19
N GLN A 177 20.23 24.85 6.67
CA GLN A 177 21.66 24.95 6.37
C GLN A 177 22.16 23.86 5.41
N GLY A 178 21.30 22.90 5.08
CA GLY A 178 21.73 21.69 4.38
C GLY A 178 22.52 20.73 5.28
N MET A 179 22.88 19.58 4.76
CA MET A 179 23.56 18.52 5.51
C MET A 179 25.08 18.80 5.58
N GLN A 180 25.61 19.03 6.76
CA GLN A 180 27.03 19.25 7.01
C GLN A 180 27.75 17.98 7.47
N LYS A 181 27.02 17.08 8.17
CA LYS A 181 27.54 15.78 8.62
C LYS A 181 26.82 14.65 7.92
N PRO A 182 27.49 13.54 7.62
CA PRO A 182 26.84 12.37 7.04
C PRO A 182 25.85 11.75 8.01
N LEU A 183 24.58 11.68 7.62
CA LEU A 183 23.51 11.04 8.39
C LEU A 183 23.30 9.60 7.94
N ALA A 184 22.67 8.79 8.81
CA ALA A 184 22.26 7.43 8.51
C ALA A 184 20.92 7.05 9.15
N ILE A 185 20.25 6.08 8.54
CA ILE A 185 19.10 5.35 9.09
C ILE A 185 19.41 3.86 9.16
N LEU A 186 18.93 3.21 10.21
CA LEU A 186 18.97 1.75 10.34
C LEU A 186 17.67 1.17 9.82
N VAL A 187 17.75 0.14 8.99
CA VAL A 187 16.57 -0.47 8.38
C VAL A 187 16.79 -1.94 8.08
N SER A 188 15.76 -2.77 8.24
CA SER A 188 15.80 -4.18 7.84
C SER A 188 16.18 -4.33 6.36
N SER A 189 16.97 -5.35 6.03
CA SER A 189 17.25 -5.72 4.63
C SER A 189 16.00 -6.09 3.83
N GLN A 190 14.87 -6.30 4.50
CA GLN A 190 13.55 -6.60 3.91
C GLN A 190 12.65 -5.37 3.78
N ALA A 191 13.16 -4.17 4.04
CA ALA A 191 12.38 -2.95 3.91
C ALA A 191 11.91 -2.72 2.48
N HIS A 192 10.75 -2.12 2.37
CA HIS A 192 10.25 -1.67 1.07
C HIS A 192 11.20 -0.62 0.46
N TYR A 193 11.43 -0.68 -0.84
CA TYR A 193 12.35 0.21 -1.56
C TYR A 193 12.06 1.71 -1.39
N CYS A 194 10.85 2.08 -0.94
CA CYS A 194 10.50 3.48 -0.69
C CYS A 194 11.32 4.10 0.46
N VAL A 195 11.79 3.30 1.43
CA VAL A 195 12.66 3.77 2.52
C VAL A 195 14.05 4.11 1.96
N ASP A 196 14.62 3.26 1.11
CA ASP A 196 15.86 3.55 0.37
C ASP A 196 15.71 4.81 -0.48
N ARG A 197 14.61 4.93 -1.21
CA ARG A 197 14.30 6.10 -2.04
C ARG A 197 14.19 7.38 -1.18
N ALA A 198 13.49 7.32 -0.05
CA ALA A 198 13.36 8.45 0.87
C ALA A 198 14.74 8.90 1.39
N ALA A 199 15.59 7.97 1.82
CA ALA A 199 16.94 8.28 2.29
C ALA A 199 17.78 8.97 1.19
N ARG A 200 17.69 8.50 -0.05
CA ARG A 200 18.39 9.13 -1.19
C ARG A 200 17.85 10.53 -1.51
N ILE A 201 16.53 10.72 -1.49
CA ILE A 201 15.89 12.05 -1.69
C ILE A 201 16.32 13.02 -0.59
N MET A 202 16.44 12.55 0.65
CA MET A 202 16.93 13.33 1.78
C MET A 202 18.42 13.67 1.71
N GLY A 203 19.15 13.13 0.75
CA GLY A 203 20.58 13.38 0.55
C GLY A 203 21.51 12.50 1.41
N LEU A 204 21.01 11.43 2.06
CA LEU A 204 21.83 10.52 2.86
C LEU A 204 22.75 9.64 1.98
N GLY A 205 22.40 9.47 0.70
CA GLY A 205 23.08 8.57 -0.22
C GLY A 205 22.93 7.08 0.13
N THR A 206 23.56 6.21 -0.65
CA THR A 206 23.53 4.75 -0.41
C THR A 206 24.14 4.38 0.94
N ASP A 207 25.24 5.02 1.29
CA ASP A 207 25.98 4.72 2.52
C ASP A 207 25.24 5.19 3.79
N GLY A 208 24.23 6.04 3.68
CA GLY A 208 23.37 6.44 4.79
C GLY A 208 22.26 5.43 5.10
N ILE A 209 22.16 4.35 4.34
CA ILE A 209 21.21 3.26 4.55
C ILE A 209 21.97 2.09 5.15
N ILE A 210 21.84 1.88 6.46
CA ILE A 210 22.54 0.81 7.16
C ILE A 210 21.58 -0.35 7.32
N SER A 211 21.86 -1.42 6.61
CA SER A 211 21.04 -2.63 6.63
C SER A 211 21.23 -3.40 7.94
N ILE A 212 20.14 -3.78 8.58
CA ILE A 212 20.09 -4.72 9.69
C ILE A 212 19.87 -6.13 9.12
N GLU A 213 20.70 -7.08 9.50
CA GLU A 213 20.54 -8.48 9.10
C GLU A 213 19.24 -9.07 9.63
N VAL A 214 18.69 -10.02 8.86
CA VAL A 214 17.48 -10.75 9.22
C VAL A 214 17.77 -12.22 9.54
N ASP A 215 16.85 -12.83 10.27
CA ASP A 215 16.88 -14.25 10.60
C ASP A 215 16.31 -15.12 9.43
N GLU A 216 16.10 -16.40 9.68
CA GLU A 216 15.53 -17.35 8.72
C GLU A 216 14.06 -17.07 8.38
N ASN A 217 13.35 -16.28 9.19
CA ASN A 217 11.99 -15.81 8.96
C ASN A 217 11.95 -14.41 8.33
N PHE A 218 13.10 -13.88 7.92
CA PHE A 218 13.23 -12.55 7.34
C PHE A 218 12.81 -11.40 8.27
N CYS A 219 12.83 -11.64 9.58
CA CYS A 219 12.65 -10.62 10.61
C CYS A 219 14.00 -10.09 11.09
N THR A 220 14.04 -8.87 11.60
CA THR A 220 15.26 -8.28 12.18
C THR A 220 15.88 -9.21 13.21
N LYS A 221 17.13 -9.62 12.98
CA LYS A 221 17.86 -10.56 13.81
C LYS A 221 18.28 -9.93 15.15
N GLU A 222 18.07 -10.64 16.25
CA GLU A 222 18.54 -10.22 17.55
C GLU A 222 20.07 -10.01 17.55
N GLY A 223 20.53 -8.93 18.16
CA GLY A 223 21.95 -8.55 18.19
C GLY A 223 22.46 -7.84 16.92
N ALA A 224 21.81 -8.00 15.74
CA ALA A 224 22.21 -7.32 14.51
C ALA A 224 21.95 -5.81 14.54
N ILE A 225 21.02 -5.35 15.38
CA ILE A 225 20.67 -3.92 15.52
C ILE A 225 21.86 -3.13 16.07
N GLU A 226 22.47 -3.60 17.17
CA GLU A 226 23.66 -2.96 17.76
C GLU A 226 24.84 -3.00 16.79
N ALA A 227 25.07 -4.11 16.10
CA ALA A 227 26.14 -4.23 15.11
C ALA A 227 25.97 -3.24 13.95
N ALA A 228 24.76 -3.07 13.43
CA ALA A 228 24.44 -2.09 12.40
C ALA A 228 24.68 -0.65 12.91
N TYR A 229 24.26 -0.34 14.11
CA TYR A 229 24.50 0.96 14.75
C TYR A 229 26.00 1.27 14.87
N GLN A 230 26.78 0.34 15.41
CA GLN A 230 28.22 0.51 15.54
C GLN A 230 28.93 0.63 14.20
N SER A 231 28.47 -0.10 13.18
CA SER A 231 28.96 0.03 11.80
C SER A 231 28.75 1.44 11.23
N ALA A 232 27.59 2.06 11.50
CA ALA A 232 27.31 3.43 11.10
C ALA A 232 28.27 4.43 11.77
N LEU A 233 28.45 4.29 13.10
CA LEU A 233 29.37 5.16 13.87
C LEU A 233 30.82 5.00 13.40
N ALA A 234 31.28 3.79 13.14
CA ALA A 234 32.63 3.53 12.63
C ALA A 234 32.90 4.18 11.25
N LYS A 235 31.83 4.41 10.47
CA LYS A 235 31.85 5.14 9.20
C LYS A 235 31.71 6.67 9.38
N GLY A 236 31.73 7.18 10.61
CA GLY A 236 31.59 8.60 10.93
C GLY A 236 30.19 9.16 10.66
N ARG A 237 29.15 8.32 10.69
CA ARG A 237 27.78 8.73 10.41
C ARG A 237 26.98 8.94 11.69
N GLU A 238 26.17 9.98 11.71
CA GLU A 238 25.19 10.22 12.77
C GLU A 238 23.90 9.44 12.43
N VAL A 239 23.51 8.50 13.31
CA VAL A 239 22.28 7.73 13.11
C VAL A 239 21.10 8.53 13.66
N ILE A 240 20.14 8.83 12.80
CA ILE A 240 18.97 9.64 13.16
C ILE A 240 17.69 8.81 13.39
N ALA A 241 17.58 7.63 12.77
CA ALA A 241 16.37 6.83 12.86
C ALA A 241 16.66 5.33 12.75
N ILE A 242 15.72 4.55 13.27
CA ILE A 242 15.55 3.13 12.98
C ILE A 242 14.14 2.90 12.45
N VAL A 243 14.02 2.06 11.40
CA VAL A 243 12.75 1.74 10.74
C VAL A 243 12.39 0.29 11.00
N GLY A 244 11.25 0.06 11.68
CA GLY A 244 10.64 -1.24 11.86
C GLY A 244 9.63 -1.53 10.75
N ILE A 245 9.55 -2.78 10.33
CA ILE A 245 8.68 -3.22 9.22
C ILE A 245 7.50 -4.04 9.75
N ALA A 246 6.28 -3.67 9.38
CA ALA A 246 5.06 -4.31 9.89
C ALA A 246 3.96 -4.47 8.82
N PRO A 247 4.00 -5.55 7.99
CA PRO A 247 5.08 -6.50 7.76
C PRO A 247 5.94 -6.19 6.51
N SER A 248 6.96 -7.02 6.30
CA SER A 248 7.75 -7.04 5.06
C SER A 248 6.88 -7.27 3.83
N THR A 249 7.13 -6.47 2.78
CA THR A 249 6.46 -6.63 1.48
C THR A 249 6.81 -7.97 0.82
N SER A 250 8.02 -8.47 1.04
CA SER A 250 8.51 -9.69 0.39
C SER A 250 7.88 -10.95 0.98
N THR A 251 7.79 -11.05 2.30
CA THR A 251 7.44 -12.30 3.01
C THR A 251 6.18 -12.20 3.87
N GLY A 252 5.77 -10.99 4.25
CA GLY A 252 4.64 -10.80 5.15
C GLY A 252 4.97 -11.00 6.64
N ASN A 253 6.25 -11.09 7.01
CA ASN A 253 6.68 -11.26 8.39
C ASN A 253 6.93 -9.91 9.08
N TYR A 254 6.60 -9.83 10.37
CA TYR A 254 6.71 -8.64 11.20
C TYR A 254 8.04 -8.64 11.95
N ASP A 255 8.71 -7.48 11.99
CA ASP A 255 9.86 -7.27 12.87
C ASP A 255 9.45 -7.29 14.36
N ASP A 256 10.39 -7.57 15.25
CA ASP A 256 10.21 -7.34 16.69
C ASP A 256 10.24 -5.84 16.99
N LEU A 257 9.06 -5.22 16.90
CA LEU A 257 8.90 -3.77 17.11
C LEU A 257 9.20 -3.36 18.55
N GLU A 258 9.03 -4.28 19.52
CA GLU A 258 9.36 -4.00 20.92
C GLU A 258 10.88 -3.88 21.13
N ALA A 259 11.66 -4.78 20.54
CA ALA A 259 13.13 -4.73 20.59
C ALA A 259 13.65 -3.49 19.86
N LEU A 260 13.15 -3.19 18.64
CA LEU A 260 13.52 -2.00 17.89
C LEU A 260 13.20 -0.71 18.64
N GLY A 261 12.00 -0.61 19.22
CA GLY A 261 11.56 0.56 19.97
C GLY A 261 12.36 0.78 21.26
N LYS A 262 12.70 -0.29 21.99
CA LYS A 262 13.61 -0.22 23.15
C LYS A 262 15.00 0.28 22.76
N PHE A 263 15.53 -0.25 21.66
CA PHE A 263 16.82 0.17 21.13
C PHE A 263 16.83 1.65 20.74
N ALA A 264 15.84 2.08 19.97
CA ALA A 264 15.67 3.48 19.55
C ALA A 264 15.64 4.42 20.75
N ASN A 265 14.82 4.10 21.76
CA ASN A 265 14.71 4.91 22.98
C ASN A 265 16.04 5.00 23.73
N ASN A 266 16.77 3.89 23.89
CA ASN A 266 18.05 3.85 24.59
C ASN A 266 19.15 4.65 23.89
N LYS A 267 19.11 4.75 22.55
CA LYS A 267 20.08 5.50 21.74
C LYS A 267 19.61 6.93 21.38
N GLY A 268 18.39 7.31 21.76
CA GLY A 268 17.79 8.61 21.42
C GLY A 268 17.43 8.79 19.96
N LEU A 269 17.27 7.67 19.22
CA LEU A 269 16.92 7.66 17.79
C LEU A 269 15.43 7.86 17.58
N TRP A 270 15.04 8.31 16.37
CA TRP A 270 13.68 8.25 15.91
C TRP A 270 13.27 6.82 15.59
N PHE A 271 12.16 6.36 16.13
CA PHE A 271 11.58 5.08 15.78
C PHE A 271 10.39 5.27 14.82
N HIS A 272 10.59 4.88 13.57
CA HIS A 272 9.55 4.87 12.55
C HIS A 272 9.07 3.45 12.28
N ILE A 273 7.75 3.25 12.09
CA ILE A 273 7.19 1.96 11.69
C ILE A 273 6.52 2.11 10.33
N ASP A 274 7.06 1.39 9.34
CA ASP A 274 6.35 1.15 8.08
C ASP A 274 5.33 0.03 8.28
N ALA A 275 4.13 0.42 8.69
CA ALA A 275 2.98 -0.46 8.86
C ALA A 275 1.96 -0.29 7.73
N ALA A 276 2.43 0.15 6.55
CA ALA A 276 1.58 0.41 5.38
C ALA A 276 0.62 -0.75 5.08
N HIS A 277 1.10 -1.99 5.19
CA HIS A 277 0.28 -3.16 4.90
C HIS A 277 -0.41 -3.73 6.15
N GLY A 278 0.32 -3.95 7.22
CA GLY A 278 -0.19 -4.69 8.37
C GLY A 278 -0.63 -3.84 9.56
N GLY A 279 -0.53 -2.51 9.46
CA GLY A 279 -1.05 -1.61 10.50
C GLY A 279 -2.49 -1.88 10.90
N PRO A 280 -3.39 -2.23 9.96
CA PRO A 280 -4.77 -2.61 10.29
C PRO A 280 -4.94 -3.83 11.21
N ALA A 281 -3.91 -4.65 11.41
CA ALA A 281 -3.94 -5.72 12.42
C ALA A 281 -4.17 -5.19 13.85
N ILE A 282 -4.00 -3.89 14.09
CA ILE A 282 -4.32 -3.25 15.38
C ILE A 282 -5.80 -3.35 15.75
N PHE A 283 -6.70 -3.50 14.78
CA PHE A 283 -8.12 -3.70 15.00
C PHE A 283 -8.46 -5.15 15.40
N SER A 284 -7.60 -6.12 15.10
CA SER A 284 -7.83 -7.53 15.41
C SER A 284 -7.44 -7.87 16.83
N LYS A 285 -8.36 -8.44 17.60
CA LYS A 285 -8.04 -8.99 18.92
C LYS A 285 -7.06 -10.17 18.85
N LYS A 286 -7.13 -10.94 17.77
CA LYS A 286 -6.29 -12.11 17.52
C LYS A 286 -4.88 -11.74 17.09
N TYR A 287 -4.73 -10.73 16.20
CA TYR A 287 -3.49 -10.43 15.52
C TYR A 287 -2.80 -9.13 15.94
N LYS A 288 -3.41 -8.29 16.78
CA LYS A 288 -2.78 -7.06 17.27
C LYS A 288 -1.46 -7.27 18.01
N HIS A 289 -1.22 -8.49 18.51
CA HIS A 289 0.05 -8.82 19.17
C HIS A 289 1.26 -8.70 18.23
N LEU A 290 1.06 -8.81 16.90
CA LEU A 290 2.10 -8.60 15.89
C LEU A 290 2.61 -7.15 15.84
N LEU A 291 1.83 -6.21 16.38
CA LEU A 291 2.18 -4.79 16.49
C LEU A 291 2.64 -4.38 17.90
N LYS A 292 2.94 -5.37 18.77
CA LYS A 292 3.45 -5.08 20.12
C LYS A 292 4.74 -4.26 20.04
N GLY A 293 4.83 -3.17 20.77
CA GLY A 293 5.95 -2.21 20.74
C GLY A 293 5.68 -1.00 19.84
N SER A 294 4.60 -1.00 19.05
CA SER A 294 4.25 0.14 18.19
C SER A 294 3.91 1.41 18.98
N GLU A 295 3.48 1.29 20.22
CA GLU A 295 3.24 2.42 21.12
C GLU A 295 4.51 3.24 21.44
N ARG A 296 5.69 2.67 21.17
CA ARG A 296 7.00 3.33 21.35
C ARG A 296 7.41 4.19 20.17
N ALA A 297 6.77 4.02 19.01
CA ALA A 297 7.17 4.72 17.79
C ALA A 297 6.95 6.23 17.90
N ASP A 298 7.82 6.99 17.22
CA ASP A 298 7.66 8.43 17.00
C ASP A 298 6.72 8.69 15.82
N SER A 299 6.71 7.78 14.82
CA SER A 299 5.81 7.82 13.68
C SER A 299 5.43 6.44 13.15
N ILE A 300 4.20 6.32 12.63
CA ILE A 300 3.66 5.10 12.02
C ILE A 300 2.92 5.49 10.75
N ILE A 301 3.00 4.65 9.70
CA ILE A 301 2.15 4.79 8.51
C ILE A 301 1.21 3.61 8.34
N VAL A 302 0.01 3.87 7.78
CA VAL A 302 -1.02 2.85 7.52
C VAL A 302 -1.71 3.16 6.19
N ASP A 303 -1.72 2.19 5.25
CA ASP A 303 -2.39 2.36 3.96
C ASP A 303 -3.86 1.91 4.03
N GLY A 304 -4.79 2.79 3.72
CA GLY A 304 -6.21 2.44 3.57
C GLY A 304 -6.47 1.57 2.34
N HIS A 305 -5.69 1.79 1.29
CA HIS A 305 -5.81 1.07 0.01
C HIS A 305 -5.15 -0.32 -0.01
N LYS A 306 -4.66 -0.81 1.15
CA LYS A 306 -4.20 -2.19 1.34
C LYS A 306 -5.19 -2.96 2.19
N MET A 307 -4.92 -3.16 3.47
CA MET A 307 -5.74 -4.01 4.34
C MET A 307 -6.91 -3.27 5.02
N MET A 308 -7.47 -2.21 4.38
CA MET A 308 -8.67 -1.53 4.87
C MET A 308 -9.77 -1.36 3.80
N LEU A 309 -9.72 -2.15 2.72
CA LEU A 309 -10.79 -2.27 1.72
C LEU A 309 -11.15 -0.95 1.01
N MET A 310 -10.18 -0.06 0.81
CA MET A 310 -10.39 1.27 0.21
C MET A 310 -9.69 1.39 -1.14
N PRO A 311 -10.18 2.27 -2.04
CA PRO A 311 -9.49 2.60 -3.29
C PRO A 311 -8.14 3.28 -3.05
N ALA A 312 -7.22 3.11 -3.99
CA ALA A 312 -5.96 3.84 -4.02
C ALA A 312 -6.19 5.32 -4.46
N LEU A 313 -5.39 6.29 -4.02
CA LEU A 313 -4.32 6.22 -3.02
C LEU A 313 -4.80 6.89 -1.72
N SER A 314 -4.54 6.27 -0.59
CA SER A 314 -4.83 6.87 0.70
C SER A 314 -3.98 6.22 1.80
N THR A 315 -3.15 7.01 2.49
CA THR A 315 -2.25 6.56 3.55
C THR A 315 -2.29 7.53 4.72
N ALA A 316 -2.48 7.01 5.93
CA ALA A 316 -2.31 7.78 7.15
C ALA A 316 -0.82 7.83 7.53
N VAL A 317 -0.33 9.01 7.85
CA VAL A 317 0.93 9.21 8.55
C VAL A 317 0.62 9.79 9.93
N LEU A 318 1.09 9.08 10.97
CA LEU A 318 0.77 9.35 12.35
C LEU A 318 2.05 9.70 13.10
N PHE A 319 1.98 10.70 13.98
CA PHE A 319 3.07 11.15 14.83
C PHE A 319 2.63 11.14 16.29
N LYS A 320 3.46 10.57 17.15
CA LYS A 320 3.23 10.51 18.58
C LYS A 320 3.23 11.89 19.24
N ASN A 321 4.02 12.81 18.69
CA ASN A 321 4.03 14.21 19.11
C ASN A 321 3.51 15.09 17.96
N LYS A 322 2.42 15.81 18.21
CA LYS A 322 1.77 16.71 17.24
C LYS A 322 2.71 17.75 16.63
N ASN A 323 3.67 18.26 17.39
CA ASN A 323 4.63 19.24 16.91
C ASN A 323 5.48 18.69 15.76
N HIS A 324 5.78 17.39 15.79
CA HIS A 324 6.51 16.73 14.71
C HIS A 324 5.73 16.73 13.38
N ALA A 325 4.40 16.65 13.45
CA ALA A 325 3.54 16.77 12.27
C ALA A 325 3.49 18.20 11.73
N TYR A 326 3.35 19.20 12.63
CA TYR A 326 3.17 20.61 12.23
C TYR A 326 4.44 21.27 11.74
N GLU A 327 5.57 20.98 12.34
CA GLU A 327 6.80 21.67 12.03
C GLU A 327 7.56 21.10 10.84
N ASN A 328 7.15 19.92 10.33
CA ASN A 328 7.90 19.21 9.31
C ASN A 328 8.09 20.00 8.02
N PHE A 329 7.02 20.66 7.56
CA PHE A 329 7.00 21.49 6.35
C PHE A 329 6.67 22.97 6.63
N ASN A 330 6.91 23.43 7.86
CA ASN A 330 6.56 24.80 8.23
C ASN A 330 7.33 25.83 7.37
N GLN A 331 6.60 26.45 6.46
CA GLN A 331 7.09 27.51 5.58
C GLN A 331 6.15 28.71 5.65
N ARG A 332 6.70 29.92 5.49
CA ARG A 332 5.90 31.14 5.35
C ARG A 332 5.36 31.24 3.93
N ALA A 333 4.06 31.14 3.76
CA ALA A 333 3.38 31.39 2.49
C ALA A 333 2.33 32.48 2.71
N ALA A 334 2.70 33.72 2.41
CA ALA A 334 1.91 34.93 2.72
C ALA A 334 0.49 34.91 2.12
N TYR A 335 0.22 34.12 1.10
CA TYR A 335 -1.07 34.03 0.42
C TYR A 335 -1.95 32.87 0.86
N LEU A 336 -1.41 31.94 1.67
CA LEU A 336 -2.12 30.73 2.09
C LEU A 336 -2.16 30.53 3.61
N LEU A 337 -1.22 31.10 4.34
CA LEU A 337 -0.96 30.75 5.73
C LEU A 337 -0.71 32.02 6.53
N GLU A 338 -1.66 32.46 7.35
CA GLU A 338 -1.46 33.51 8.33
C GLU A 338 -0.58 33.01 9.49
N ASP A 339 0.23 33.90 10.06
CA ASP A 339 0.97 33.62 11.31
C ASP A 339 -0.06 33.55 12.46
N SER A 340 -0.57 32.35 12.75
CA SER A 340 -1.45 32.15 13.90
C SER A 340 -0.63 31.79 15.13
N VAL A 341 -0.96 32.40 16.25
CA VAL A 341 -0.38 32.13 17.57
C VAL A 341 -0.97 30.85 18.18
N GLU A 342 -2.11 30.40 17.66
CA GLU A 342 -2.82 29.20 18.10
C GLU A 342 -2.61 28.03 17.14
N GLU A 343 -2.76 26.80 17.69
CA GLU A 343 -2.69 25.55 16.91
C GLU A 343 -3.79 25.49 15.84
N ASP A 344 -3.49 25.90 14.61
CA ASP A 344 -4.43 25.79 13.49
C ASP A 344 -4.38 24.38 12.87
N TRP A 345 -4.88 23.44 13.64
CA TRP A 345 -4.93 22.01 13.26
C TRP A 345 -5.61 21.74 11.91
N TYR A 346 -6.41 22.67 11.44
CA TYR A 346 -7.22 22.58 10.21
C TYR A 346 -6.44 22.94 8.92
N ASN A 347 -5.31 23.62 9.01
CA ASN A 347 -4.51 23.96 7.84
C ASN A 347 -3.56 22.81 7.46
N GLY A 348 -4.04 21.92 6.58
CA GLY A 348 -3.30 20.75 6.13
C GLY A 348 -1.98 21.09 5.43
N ALA A 349 -1.93 22.18 4.66
CA ALA A 349 -0.74 22.61 3.92
C ALA A 349 0.50 22.87 4.79
N LYS A 350 0.32 23.15 6.08
CA LYS A 350 1.44 23.29 7.04
C LYS A 350 2.06 21.94 7.43
N LYS A 351 1.36 20.82 7.21
CA LYS A 351 1.73 19.47 7.68
C LYS A 351 2.12 18.53 6.55
N THR A 352 1.56 18.75 5.36
CA THR A 352 1.72 17.85 4.22
C THR A 352 2.73 18.38 3.21
N PHE A 353 3.36 17.49 2.48
CA PHE A 353 4.19 17.83 1.34
C PHE A 353 3.34 18.38 0.17
N GLU A 354 2.12 17.85 0.02
CA GLU A 354 1.20 18.25 -1.05
C GLU A 354 0.57 19.61 -0.73
N CYS A 355 0.63 20.52 -1.70
CA CYS A 355 -0.10 21.81 -1.64
C CYS A 355 -1.63 21.59 -1.81
N THR A 356 -2.03 20.55 -2.53
CA THR A 356 -3.43 20.19 -2.77
C THR A 356 -3.61 18.68 -2.59
N LYS A 357 -4.64 18.29 -1.84
CA LYS A 357 -5.01 16.88 -1.62
C LYS A 357 -6.46 16.65 -2.02
N THR A 358 -6.74 15.50 -2.59
CA THR A 358 -8.12 15.03 -2.77
C THR A 358 -8.74 14.64 -1.43
N MET A 359 -10.04 14.48 -1.39
CA MET A 359 -10.78 14.06 -0.18
C MET A 359 -10.57 12.56 0.13
N MET A 360 -9.32 12.14 0.33
CA MET A 360 -8.92 10.75 0.59
C MET A 360 -9.58 10.13 1.81
N VAL A 361 -10.10 10.95 2.71
CA VAL A 361 -10.70 10.52 3.97
C VAL A 361 -12.12 9.94 3.81
N LEU A 362 -12.81 10.23 2.70
CA LEU A 362 -14.21 9.85 2.56
C LEU A 362 -14.46 8.34 2.76
N PRO A 363 -13.68 7.43 2.14
CA PRO A 363 -13.81 6.00 2.40
C PRO A 363 -13.55 5.61 3.86
N TRP A 364 -12.53 6.17 4.50
CA TRP A 364 -12.20 5.88 5.90
C TRP A 364 -13.33 6.24 6.84
N PHE A 365 -13.79 7.48 6.75
CA PHE A 365 -14.84 8.00 7.61
C PHE A 365 -16.14 7.23 7.42
N LEU A 366 -16.51 6.94 6.16
CA LEU A 366 -17.73 6.20 5.87
C LEU A 366 -17.69 4.77 6.43
N LEU A 367 -16.62 4.00 6.16
CA LEU A 367 -16.53 2.61 6.60
C LEU A 367 -16.55 2.49 8.14
N LEU A 368 -15.83 3.38 8.82
CA LEU A 368 -15.84 3.43 10.29
C LEU A 368 -17.23 3.74 10.86
N ASN A 369 -18.00 4.60 10.23
CA ASN A 369 -19.34 4.97 10.70
C ASN A 369 -20.42 3.96 10.29
N LEU A 370 -20.30 3.30 9.14
CA LEU A 370 -21.28 2.30 8.69
C LEU A 370 -21.09 0.94 9.38
N TYR A 371 -19.84 0.51 9.53
CA TYR A 371 -19.51 -0.86 9.92
C TYR A 371 -18.67 -0.94 11.20
N GLY A 372 -18.12 0.18 11.64
CA GLY A 372 -17.24 0.24 12.81
C GLY A 372 -15.91 -0.52 12.59
N GLU A 373 -15.22 -0.69 13.69
CA GLU A 373 -13.93 -1.40 13.72
C GLU A 373 -14.07 -2.90 13.46
N SER A 374 -15.23 -3.48 13.72
CA SER A 374 -15.50 -4.91 13.54
C SER A 374 -15.37 -5.38 12.08
N LEU A 375 -15.59 -4.49 11.12
CA LEU A 375 -15.31 -4.78 9.71
C LEU A 375 -13.84 -5.14 9.50
N PHE A 376 -12.94 -4.31 10.03
CA PHE A 376 -11.49 -4.50 9.87
C PHE A 376 -10.99 -5.69 10.69
N GLU A 377 -11.48 -5.89 11.92
CA GLU A 377 -11.19 -7.07 12.73
C GLU A 377 -11.54 -8.35 11.95
N THR A 378 -12.78 -8.45 11.47
CA THR A 378 -13.26 -9.63 10.73
C THR A 378 -12.46 -9.87 9.45
N TYR A 379 -12.15 -8.81 8.70
CA TYR A 379 -11.40 -8.92 7.46
C TYR A 379 -9.95 -9.37 7.71
N ILE A 380 -9.26 -8.78 8.67
CA ILE A 380 -7.89 -9.16 9.03
C ILE A 380 -7.85 -10.62 9.51
N ASP A 381 -8.73 -10.99 10.44
CA ASP A 381 -8.76 -12.35 10.96
C ASP A 381 -8.97 -13.36 9.85
N ARG A 382 -9.95 -13.14 8.97
CA ARG A 382 -10.24 -14.00 7.83
C ARG A 382 -9.04 -14.17 6.91
N GLN A 383 -8.38 -13.07 6.51
CA GLN A 383 -7.29 -13.14 5.52
C GLN A 383 -6.02 -13.76 6.10
N TYR A 384 -5.71 -13.50 7.37
CA TYR A 384 -4.54 -14.09 8.03
C TYR A 384 -4.78 -15.58 8.34
N ASP A 385 -5.98 -15.96 8.76
CA ASP A 385 -6.34 -17.36 8.95
C ASP A 385 -6.28 -18.15 7.64
N LEU A 386 -6.79 -17.58 6.54
CA LEU A 386 -6.73 -18.18 5.22
C LEU A 386 -5.29 -18.41 4.76
N ALA A 387 -4.39 -17.45 4.99
CA ALA A 387 -2.99 -17.58 4.63
C ALA A 387 -2.28 -18.70 5.41
N ARG A 388 -2.60 -18.85 6.69
CA ARG A 388 -2.07 -19.95 7.53
C ARG A 388 -2.60 -21.31 7.08
N ALA A 389 -3.90 -21.41 6.82
CA ALA A 389 -4.49 -22.63 6.29
C ALA A 389 -3.88 -23.03 4.94
N PHE A 390 -3.61 -22.05 4.08
CA PHE A 390 -2.94 -22.31 2.80
C PHE A 390 -1.49 -22.77 2.99
N ALA A 391 -0.73 -22.12 3.90
CA ALA A 391 0.63 -22.56 4.22
C ALA A 391 0.66 -23.98 4.81
N GLU A 392 -0.31 -24.35 5.64
CA GLU A 392 -0.47 -25.70 6.14
C GLU A 392 -0.72 -26.69 5.00
N ALA A 393 -1.62 -26.37 4.06
CA ALA A 393 -1.88 -27.21 2.88
C ALA A 393 -0.63 -27.38 2.00
N ILE A 394 0.18 -26.34 1.83
CA ILE A 394 1.47 -26.39 1.12
C ILE A 394 2.43 -27.35 1.85
N ASN A 395 2.60 -27.19 3.16
CA ASN A 395 3.56 -27.94 3.94
C ASN A 395 3.19 -29.42 4.12
N HIS A 396 1.90 -29.78 3.99
CA HIS A 396 1.45 -31.15 3.92
C HIS A 396 1.60 -31.79 2.53
N SER A 397 1.94 -31.02 1.52
CA SER A 397 2.18 -31.48 0.15
C SER A 397 3.65 -31.85 -0.03
N GLU A 398 3.94 -32.98 -0.67
CA GLU A 398 5.32 -33.44 -0.96
C GLU A 398 5.98 -32.59 -2.05
N ASP A 399 5.19 -31.99 -2.93
CA ASP A 399 5.61 -31.29 -4.15
C ASP A 399 5.74 -29.76 -3.99
N PHE A 400 5.38 -29.20 -2.81
CA PHE A 400 5.53 -27.78 -2.53
C PHE A 400 6.28 -27.52 -1.21
N GLU A 401 6.75 -26.30 -1.04
CA GLU A 401 7.30 -25.82 0.23
C GLU A 401 7.08 -24.31 0.40
N THR A 402 6.91 -23.86 1.65
CA THR A 402 6.90 -22.43 2.01
C THR A 402 8.31 -21.91 2.23
N ALA A 403 8.52 -20.61 2.00
CA ALA A 403 9.82 -19.95 2.21
C ALA A 403 10.11 -19.61 3.68
N ALA A 404 9.07 -19.34 4.47
CA ALA A 404 9.16 -18.89 5.85
C ALA A 404 7.84 -19.11 6.58
N ARG A 405 7.83 -18.85 7.90
CA ARG A 405 6.62 -18.75 8.70
C ARG A 405 5.67 -17.69 8.13
N VAL A 406 4.37 -17.91 8.24
CA VAL A 406 3.34 -17.01 7.75
C VAL A 406 2.74 -16.23 8.92
N ASP A 407 3.04 -14.93 8.99
CA ASP A 407 2.53 -14.02 10.03
C ASP A 407 1.30 -13.22 9.56
N SER A 408 1.23 -12.87 8.26
CA SER A 408 0.17 -12.05 7.67
C SER A 408 -0.63 -12.82 6.60
N ASN A 409 -1.24 -12.09 5.68
CA ASN A 409 -1.98 -12.62 4.52
C ASN A 409 -1.07 -12.91 3.30
N ILE A 410 0.24 -12.96 3.47
CA ILE A 410 1.22 -13.20 2.40
C ILE A 410 1.84 -14.57 2.58
N VAL A 411 1.86 -15.38 1.51
CA VAL A 411 2.50 -16.69 1.50
C VAL A 411 3.47 -16.76 0.34
N CYS A 412 4.74 -17.03 0.66
CA CYS A 412 5.79 -17.30 -0.31
C CYS A 412 6.01 -18.81 -0.38
N PHE A 413 5.88 -19.38 -1.56
CA PHE A 413 6.00 -20.82 -1.76
C PHE A 413 6.60 -21.14 -3.12
N ARG A 414 7.04 -22.39 -3.31
CA ARG A 414 7.52 -22.87 -4.61
C ARG A 414 7.21 -24.34 -4.82
N TYR A 415 7.18 -24.75 -6.09
CA TYR A 415 7.14 -26.16 -6.46
C TYR A 415 8.54 -26.76 -6.31
N ARG A 416 8.63 -27.98 -5.77
CA ARG A 416 9.88 -28.72 -5.57
C ARG A 416 10.25 -29.44 -6.86
N PHE A 417 10.93 -28.74 -7.77
CA PHE A 417 11.55 -29.37 -8.93
C PHE A 417 12.81 -30.12 -8.51
N ASN A 418 13.15 -31.19 -9.24
CA ASN A 418 14.35 -31.98 -8.95
C ASN A 418 15.65 -31.24 -9.34
N GLU A 419 15.58 -30.41 -10.38
CA GLU A 419 16.74 -29.68 -10.93
C GLU A 419 16.34 -28.25 -11.26
N GLU A 420 17.30 -27.33 -11.33
CA GLU A 420 17.12 -25.92 -11.71
C GLU A 420 15.89 -25.25 -11.04
N ILE A 421 15.67 -25.50 -9.75
CA ILE A 421 14.45 -25.15 -9.00
C ILE A 421 14.04 -23.70 -9.25
N ASP A 422 14.98 -22.76 -9.15
CA ASP A 422 14.69 -21.34 -9.30
C ASP A 422 14.26 -20.97 -10.71
N LYS A 423 14.96 -21.49 -11.71
CA LYS A 423 14.67 -21.25 -13.13
C LYS A 423 13.30 -21.83 -13.51
N GLN A 424 13.01 -23.05 -13.06
CA GLN A 424 11.74 -23.72 -13.37
C GLN A 424 10.57 -22.99 -12.67
N ASN A 425 10.70 -22.53 -11.42
CA ASN A 425 9.67 -21.74 -10.77
C ASN A 425 9.46 -20.37 -11.43
N GLN A 426 10.51 -19.74 -11.95
CA GLN A 426 10.41 -18.52 -12.74
C GLN A 426 9.65 -18.77 -14.06
N GLN A 427 9.97 -19.83 -14.78
CA GLN A 427 9.26 -20.22 -16.00
C GLN A 427 7.79 -20.57 -15.73
N LEU A 428 7.52 -21.30 -14.66
CA LEU A 428 6.16 -21.62 -14.19
C LEU A 428 5.37 -20.32 -13.94
N ARG A 429 5.93 -19.39 -13.21
CA ARG A 429 5.27 -18.08 -12.96
C ARG A 429 4.98 -17.32 -14.25
N ASN A 430 5.90 -17.31 -15.20
CA ASN A 430 5.70 -16.64 -16.49
C ASN A 430 4.63 -17.33 -17.34
N TYR A 431 4.53 -18.64 -17.25
CA TYR A 431 3.47 -19.40 -17.91
C TYR A 431 2.09 -19.05 -17.29
N LEU A 432 1.99 -19.09 -15.95
CA LEU A 432 0.76 -18.77 -15.24
C LEU A 432 0.30 -17.33 -15.53
N LEU A 433 1.20 -16.36 -15.64
CA LEU A 433 0.84 -14.98 -15.98
C LEU A 433 0.06 -14.88 -17.29
N LYS A 434 0.38 -15.72 -18.27
CA LYS A 434 -0.17 -15.64 -19.64
C LYS A 434 -1.33 -16.59 -19.89
N ASN A 435 -1.45 -17.67 -19.10
CA ASN A 435 -2.32 -18.78 -19.44
C ASN A 435 -3.25 -19.23 -18.29
N SER A 436 -3.13 -18.64 -17.11
CA SER A 436 -3.94 -18.98 -15.94
C SER A 436 -5.07 -17.99 -15.74
N ASP A 437 -6.18 -18.44 -15.18
CA ASP A 437 -7.21 -17.57 -14.61
C ASP A 437 -6.75 -16.87 -13.33
N TYR A 438 -5.71 -17.39 -12.66
CA TYR A 438 -5.14 -16.81 -11.45
C TYR A 438 -4.09 -15.77 -11.79
N TYR A 439 -4.06 -14.71 -10.97
CA TYR A 439 -2.95 -13.78 -10.99
C TYR A 439 -2.20 -13.83 -9.68
N LEU A 440 -0.93 -14.25 -9.73
CA LEU A 440 0.01 -14.27 -8.61
C LEU A 440 1.35 -13.65 -9.02
N VAL A 441 2.15 -13.26 -8.02
CA VAL A 441 3.44 -12.63 -8.25
C VAL A 441 4.60 -13.52 -7.79
N GLN A 442 5.80 -12.99 -7.80
CA GLN A 442 7.03 -13.69 -7.43
C GLN A 442 7.88 -12.82 -6.52
N THR A 443 8.77 -13.45 -5.79
CA THR A 443 9.80 -12.78 -4.98
C THR A 443 11.11 -13.58 -5.02
N ARG A 444 12.22 -12.91 -4.69
CA ARG A 444 13.51 -13.58 -4.45
C ARG A 444 13.88 -13.44 -2.98
N LEU A 445 14.16 -14.55 -2.34
CA LEU A 445 14.52 -14.63 -0.92
C LEU A 445 15.84 -15.40 -0.79
N ASN A 446 16.86 -14.76 -0.25
CA ASN A 446 18.23 -15.32 -0.15
C ASN A 446 18.74 -15.89 -1.49
N GLY A 447 18.44 -15.20 -2.60
CA GLY A 447 18.85 -15.60 -3.95
C GLY A 447 17.90 -16.61 -4.62
N SER A 448 17.04 -17.30 -3.89
CA SER A 448 16.09 -18.30 -4.39
C SER A 448 14.78 -17.69 -4.84
N HIS A 449 14.16 -18.29 -5.85
CA HIS A 449 12.93 -17.85 -6.48
C HIS A 449 11.72 -18.50 -5.85
N TYR A 450 10.71 -17.71 -5.48
CA TYR A 450 9.44 -18.15 -4.92
C TYR A 450 8.26 -17.50 -5.65
N LEU A 451 7.18 -18.26 -5.81
CA LEU A 451 5.84 -17.73 -6.06
C LEU A 451 5.37 -17.03 -4.79
N ARG A 452 4.62 -15.95 -4.94
CA ARG A 452 4.07 -15.19 -3.81
C ARG A 452 2.60 -14.90 -4.05
N VAL A 453 1.77 -15.23 -3.08
CA VAL A 453 0.38 -14.79 -3.02
C VAL A 453 0.20 -13.77 -1.89
N SER A 454 -0.68 -12.81 -2.14
CA SER A 454 -1.17 -11.83 -1.16
C SER A 454 -2.68 -11.94 -1.15
N LEU A 455 -3.25 -12.48 -0.09
CA LEU A 455 -4.67 -12.76 0.02
C LEU A 455 -5.42 -11.49 0.42
N MET A 456 -5.82 -10.71 -0.60
CA MET A 456 -6.42 -9.39 -0.42
C MET A 456 -7.93 -9.38 -0.64
N ASN A 457 -8.46 -10.33 -1.42
CA ASN A 457 -9.88 -10.39 -1.72
C ASN A 457 -10.62 -11.18 -0.63
N PRO A 458 -11.62 -10.60 0.04
CA PRO A 458 -12.36 -11.30 1.10
C PRO A 458 -13.21 -12.47 0.61
N LEU A 459 -13.40 -12.59 -0.72
CA LEU A 459 -14.13 -13.71 -1.33
C LEU A 459 -13.21 -14.85 -1.77
N THR A 460 -11.90 -14.70 -1.64
CA THR A 460 -10.96 -15.82 -1.82
C THR A 460 -11.14 -16.82 -0.68
N GLU A 461 -11.26 -18.10 -1.02
CA GLU A 461 -11.44 -19.22 -0.11
C GLU A 461 -10.34 -20.26 -0.30
N LEU A 462 -10.19 -21.17 0.66
CA LEU A 462 -9.15 -22.21 0.63
C LEU A 462 -9.29 -23.11 -0.60
N ASP A 463 -10.51 -23.36 -1.07
CA ASP A 463 -10.76 -24.15 -2.28
C ASP A 463 -10.19 -23.51 -3.54
N HIS A 464 -10.24 -22.18 -3.66
CA HIS A 464 -9.59 -21.47 -4.75
C HIS A 464 -8.07 -21.70 -4.72
N LEU A 465 -7.46 -21.72 -3.53
CA LEU A 465 -6.03 -21.93 -3.37
C LEU A 465 -5.62 -23.39 -3.63
N HIS A 466 -6.46 -24.36 -3.28
CA HIS A 466 -6.27 -25.77 -3.66
C HIS A 466 -6.36 -25.95 -5.18
N GLN A 467 -7.29 -25.27 -5.85
CA GLN A 467 -7.39 -25.28 -7.31
C GLN A 467 -6.14 -24.70 -7.95
N LEU A 468 -5.58 -23.59 -7.42
CA LEU A 468 -4.30 -23.04 -7.87
C LEU A 468 -3.16 -24.08 -7.77
N LEU A 469 -3.01 -24.78 -6.64
CA LEU A 469 -1.98 -25.83 -6.51
C LEU A 469 -2.19 -26.97 -7.52
N ASN A 470 -3.43 -27.35 -7.78
CA ASN A 470 -3.75 -28.38 -8.76
C ASN A 470 -3.45 -27.93 -10.20
N GLU A 471 -3.74 -26.67 -10.54
CA GLU A 471 -3.38 -26.08 -11.83
C GLU A 471 -1.86 -26.10 -12.02
N ILE A 472 -1.08 -25.68 -11.01
CA ILE A 472 0.38 -25.74 -11.04
C ILE A 472 0.87 -27.17 -11.32
N ARG A 473 0.31 -28.18 -10.64
CA ARG A 473 0.64 -29.59 -10.88
C ARG A 473 0.38 -30.03 -12.32
N GLN A 474 -0.73 -29.61 -12.89
CA GLN A 474 -1.07 -29.92 -14.28
C GLN A 474 -0.10 -29.28 -15.25
N VAL A 475 0.21 -27.99 -15.06
CA VAL A 475 1.21 -27.27 -15.89
C VAL A 475 2.55 -27.98 -15.84
N VAL A 476 3.04 -28.35 -14.66
CA VAL A 476 4.31 -29.06 -14.49
C VAL A 476 4.31 -30.41 -15.20
N LYS A 477 3.22 -31.17 -15.11
CA LYS A 477 3.09 -32.46 -15.80
C LYS A 477 3.12 -32.31 -17.33
N THR A 478 2.40 -31.32 -17.86
CA THR A 478 2.31 -31.07 -19.30
C THR A 478 3.66 -30.59 -19.87
N GLN A 479 4.35 -29.70 -19.16
CA GLN A 479 5.68 -29.22 -19.60
C GLN A 479 6.74 -30.33 -19.59
N ARG A 480 6.71 -31.27 -18.64
CA ARG A 480 7.59 -32.45 -18.63
C ARG A 480 7.38 -33.36 -19.84
N HIS A 481 6.16 -33.46 -20.35
CA HIS A 481 5.86 -34.25 -21.56
C HIS A 481 6.34 -33.57 -22.87
N LEU A 482 6.54 -32.24 -22.86
CA LEU A 482 7.06 -31.49 -24.02
C LEU A 482 8.59 -31.40 -24.04
N SER A 483 9.26 -31.74 -22.93
CA SER A 483 10.73 -31.69 -22.78
C SER A 483 11.39 -33.07 -22.93
N ASN A 484 10.59 -34.16 -23.02
CA ASN A 484 11.00 -35.51 -23.35
C ASN A 484 10.57 -35.88 -24.78
#